data_cf48faa62134c47e74fcb9ed5ba8cd00
#
_entry.id   cf48faa62134c47e74fcb9ed5ba8cd00
#
_cell.length_a   1.000
_cell.length_b   1.000
_cell.length_c   1.000
_cell.angle_alpha   90.00
_cell.angle_beta   90.00
_cell.angle_gamma   90.00
#
_symmetry.space_group_name_H-M   'P 1'
#
loop_
_entity.id
_entity.type
_entity.pdbx_description
1 polymer ?
#
loop_
_entity_poly.entity_id
_entity_poly.type
_entity_poly.pdbx_seq_one_letter_code
_entity_poly.pdbx_strand_id
1 'polypeptide(L)'
;ALTSAVDAGVPALWEQMTRDSFRFHQRYLGLADAPVEFTDQYNLSDAPTTGPGEDPLGFAHYGGRVRDLLPRFEPVEPGQHPFPTPFVRRGPLPMFNITEYGRVLINDFLIGGGRIETVEFHTPADLAALPQKVVIDCTGYGARALWKDETLVPVRGQLAWLIPQPEVTYGLYYRGVGVVSRRDGLIVQQSGPNESYGYGIDTETPDRAEAEEAVNTIARLYAPREPRRA
;
A
#
# COMPACT_ATOMS: atom_id res chain seq x y z
N ALA A 1 1.28 7.45 4.40
CA ALA A 1 0.60 8.71 4.66
C ALA A 1 1.30 9.82 3.88
N LEU A 2 0.54 10.58 3.10
CA LEU A 2 1.02 11.76 2.40
C LEU A 2 1.19 12.88 3.44
N THR A 3 2.38 13.45 3.53
CA THR A 3 2.69 14.55 4.43
C THR A 3 3.22 15.74 3.66
N SER A 4 2.77 16.93 4.04
CA SER A 4 3.28 18.17 3.44
C SER A 4 4.77 18.37 3.76
N ALA A 5 5.53 18.85 2.79
CA ALA A 5 6.94 19.21 2.96
C ALA A 5 7.14 20.50 3.79
N VAL A 6 6.07 21.17 4.17
CA VAL A 6 6.11 22.51 4.81
C VAL A 6 6.64 22.47 6.24
N ASP A 7 6.45 21.35 6.97
CA ASP A 7 6.95 21.22 8.34
C ASP A 7 8.30 20.49 8.36
N ALA A 8 9.36 21.20 8.70
CA ALA A 8 10.72 20.64 8.75
C ALA A 8 10.91 19.50 9.78
N GLY A 9 10.02 19.37 10.76
CA GLY A 9 10.05 18.28 11.75
C GLY A 9 9.44 16.98 11.23
N VAL A 10 8.52 17.05 10.28
CA VAL A 10 7.80 15.89 9.74
C VAL A 10 8.72 14.85 9.11
N PRO A 11 9.75 15.20 8.31
CA PRO A 11 10.65 14.20 7.72
C PRO A 11 11.39 13.35 8.75
N ALA A 12 11.85 13.95 9.84
CA ALA A 12 12.57 13.23 10.89
C ALA A 12 11.62 12.31 11.69
N LEU A 13 10.44 12.79 12.02
CA LEU A 13 9.41 12.00 12.70
C LEU A 13 8.98 10.82 11.82
N TRP A 14 8.73 11.07 10.54
CA TRP A 14 8.35 10.01 9.58
C TRP A 14 9.45 8.95 9.47
N GLU A 15 10.72 9.35 9.37
CA GLU A 15 11.86 8.43 9.34
C GLU A 15 11.90 7.55 10.59
N GLN A 16 11.76 8.17 11.77
CA GLN A 16 11.74 7.45 13.05
C GLN A 16 10.59 6.43 13.10
N MET A 17 9.37 6.86 12.77
CA MET A 17 8.20 5.99 12.75
C MET A 17 8.36 4.83 11.76
N THR A 18 8.92 5.08 10.59
CA THR A 18 9.17 4.04 9.57
C THR A 18 10.18 3.02 10.07
N ARG A 19 11.29 3.46 10.67
CA ARG A 19 12.31 2.57 11.23
C ARG A 19 11.76 1.73 12.38
N ASP A 20 10.98 2.33 13.27
CA ASP A 20 10.38 1.62 14.40
C ASP A 20 9.32 0.63 13.92
N SER A 21 8.48 1.01 12.96
CA SER A 21 7.51 0.11 12.33
C SER A 21 8.20 -1.07 11.63
N PHE A 22 9.29 -0.82 10.91
CA PHE A 22 10.04 -1.88 10.25
C PHE A 22 10.59 -2.90 11.25
N ARG A 23 11.23 -2.43 12.35
CA ARG A 23 11.71 -3.31 13.42
C ARG A 23 10.58 -4.08 14.09
N PHE A 24 9.47 -3.39 14.35
CA PHE A 24 8.30 -4.00 14.97
C PHE A 24 7.73 -5.14 14.12
N HIS A 25 7.61 -4.95 12.81
CA HIS A 25 7.01 -5.94 11.93
C HIS A 25 7.91 -7.14 11.65
N GLN A 26 9.23 -7.02 11.83
CA GLN A 26 10.15 -8.16 11.71
C GLN A 26 9.81 -9.33 12.63
N ARG A 27 9.16 -9.08 13.76
CA ARG A 27 8.74 -10.13 14.70
C ARG A 27 7.64 -11.06 14.14
N TYR A 28 6.99 -10.65 13.05
CA TYR A 28 5.96 -11.45 12.39
C TYR A 28 6.52 -12.31 11.25
N LEU A 29 7.80 -12.13 10.89
CA LEU A 29 8.43 -12.93 9.86
C LEU A 29 8.59 -14.38 10.31
N GLY A 30 8.23 -15.31 9.42
CA GLY A 30 8.36 -16.75 9.69
C GLY A 30 7.29 -17.32 10.63
N LEU A 31 6.33 -16.53 11.07
CA LEU A 31 5.17 -17.06 11.80
C LEU A 31 4.25 -17.87 10.88
N ALA A 32 3.52 -18.80 11.49
CA ALA A 32 2.44 -19.50 10.78
C ALA A 32 1.46 -18.48 10.17
N ASP A 33 0.91 -18.83 9.02
CA ASP A 33 0.01 -17.96 8.23
C ASP A 33 0.67 -16.66 7.72
N ALA A 34 1.98 -16.48 7.94
CA ALA A 34 2.81 -15.38 7.44
C ALA A 34 2.07 -14.02 7.38
N PRO A 35 1.72 -13.43 8.53
CA PRO A 35 1.03 -12.13 8.55
C PRO A 35 1.88 -11.03 7.89
N VAL A 36 3.21 -11.16 7.97
CA VAL A 36 4.18 -10.33 7.24
C VAL A 36 5.23 -11.24 6.64
N GLU A 37 5.52 -11.05 5.37
CA GLU A 37 6.57 -11.80 4.67
C GLU A 37 7.32 -10.92 3.67
N PHE A 38 8.49 -11.33 3.22
CA PHE A 38 9.18 -10.69 2.11
C PHE A 38 8.84 -11.40 0.82
N THR A 39 8.43 -10.63 -0.18
CA THR A 39 8.18 -11.13 -1.53
C THR A 39 9.00 -10.33 -2.54
N ASP A 40 9.36 -10.96 -3.65
CA ASP A 40 9.97 -10.24 -4.76
C ASP A 40 8.96 -9.28 -5.39
N GLN A 41 9.41 -8.06 -5.63
CA GLN A 41 8.67 -7.06 -6.38
C GLN A 41 9.40 -6.79 -7.69
N TYR A 42 8.66 -6.83 -8.79
CA TYR A 42 9.15 -6.44 -10.12
C TYR A 42 8.62 -5.07 -10.50
N ASN A 43 9.51 -4.15 -10.80
CA ASN A 43 9.19 -2.85 -11.36
C ASN A 43 9.51 -2.87 -12.86
N LEU A 44 8.47 -2.73 -13.67
CA LEU A 44 8.53 -2.80 -15.12
C LEU A 44 8.41 -1.42 -15.75
N SER A 45 9.16 -1.15 -16.79
CA SER A 45 9.09 0.12 -17.53
C SER A 45 9.36 -0.06 -19.01
N ASP A 46 8.70 0.76 -19.82
CA ASP A 46 8.93 0.83 -21.28
C ASP A 46 10.11 1.76 -21.64
N ALA A 47 10.54 2.59 -20.67
CA ALA A 47 11.66 3.52 -20.82
C ALA A 47 12.60 3.46 -19.60
N PRO A 48 13.85 3.91 -19.71
CA PRO A 48 14.74 4.02 -18.57
C PRO A 48 14.12 4.89 -17.47
N THR A 49 14.14 4.42 -16.22
CA THR A 49 13.61 5.20 -15.09
C THR A 49 14.61 6.30 -14.73
N THR A 50 14.22 7.54 -14.83
CA THR A 50 15.08 8.74 -14.60
C THR A 50 14.99 9.30 -13.18
N GLY A 51 14.34 8.62 -12.24
CA GLY A 51 14.16 9.07 -10.86
C GLY A 51 12.69 9.18 -10.46
N PRO A 52 12.39 9.68 -9.26
CA PRO A 52 11.02 9.94 -8.84
C PRO A 52 10.40 11.01 -9.76
N GLY A 53 9.14 10.81 -10.12
CA GLY A 53 8.37 11.78 -10.90
C GLY A 53 8.16 13.11 -10.14
N GLU A 54 7.66 14.12 -10.86
CA GLU A 54 7.24 15.37 -10.22
C GLU A 54 6.11 15.11 -9.22
N ASP A 55 6.20 15.83 -8.09
CA ASP A 55 5.15 15.84 -7.08
C ASP A 55 4.32 17.12 -7.20
N PRO A 56 3.17 17.08 -7.91
CA PRO A 56 2.37 18.27 -8.17
C PRO A 56 1.71 18.86 -6.93
N LEU A 57 1.63 18.12 -5.83
CA LEU A 57 1.08 18.59 -4.55
C LEU A 57 2.14 19.06 -3.55
N GLY A 58 3.42 18.97 -3.90
CA GLY A 58 4.54 19.38 -3.06
C GLY A 58 4.73 18.50 -1.81
N PHE A 59 4.28 17.26 -1.84
CA PHE A 59 4.58 16.30 -0.77
C PHE A 59 6.04 15.87 -0.82
N ALA A 60 6.66 15.71 0.34
CA ALA A 60 8.05 15.31 0.41
C ALA A 60 8.23 13.81 0.20
N HIS A 61 9.22 13.44 -0.59
CA HIS A 61 9.64 12.07 -0.78
C HIS A 61 10.73 11.69 0.23
N TYR A 62 10.34 10.96 1.27
CA TYR A 62 11.27 10.59 2.35
C TYR A 62 11.98 9.27 2.14
N GLY A 63 11.65 8.52 1.08
CA GLY A 63 12.18 7.19 0.81
C GLY A 63 13.71 7.10 0.83
N GLY A 64 14.41 8.19 0.46
CA GLY A 64 15.87 8.26 0.54
C GLY A 64 16.44 8.12 1.94
N ARG A 65 15.69 8.54 2.98
CA ARG A 65 16.11 8.50 4.40
C ARG A 65 16.07 7.10 5.00
N VAL A 66 15.28 6.20 4.43
CA VAL A 66 15.08 4.82 4.90
C VAL A 66 15.55 3.77 3.89
N ARG A 67 16.31 4.21 2.88
CA ARG A 67 16.79 3.33 1.81
C ARG A 67 17.67 2.18 2.29
N ASP A 68 18.28 2.32 3.46
CA ASP A 68 19.11 1.30 4.11
C ASP A 68 18.29 0.14 4.73
N LEU A 69 16.98 0.30 4.90
CA LEU A 69 16.12 -0.73 5.49
C LEU A 69 15.87 -1.93 4.55
N LEU A 70 15.99 -1.71 3.25
CA LEU A 70 15.71 -2.73 2.25
C LEU A 70 16.85 -2.83 1.23
N PRO A 71 17.10 -4.01 0.66
CA PRO A 71 17.99 -4.15 -0.48
C PRO A 71 17.55 -3.27 -1.65
N ARG A 72 18.49 -2.86 -2.47
CA ARG A 72 18.19 -2.12 -3.70
C ARG A 72 17.54 -3.04 -4.72
N PHE A 73 16.62 -2.46 -5.49
CA PHE A 73 16.13 -3.13 -6.68
C PHE A 73 17.26 -3.21 -7.72
N GLU A 74 17.52 -4.41 -8.19
CA GLU A 74 18.54 -4.69 -9.18
C GLU A 74 17.93 -4.85 -10.57
N PRO A 75 18.63 -4.45 -11.63
CA PRO A 75 18.19 -4.72 -13.00
C PRO A 75 18.17 -6.22 -13.25
N VAL A 76 17.18 -6.67 -14.02
CA VAL A 76 17.06 -8.05 -14.51
C VAL A 76 17.24 -8.03 -16.01
N GLU A 77 18.23 -8.81 -16.50
CA GLU A 77 18.58 -8.83 -17.91
C GLU A 77 17.47 -9.44 -18.81
N PRO A 78 17.35 -8.97 -20.04
CA PRO A 78 16.45 -9.57 -21.01
C PRO A 78 16.71 -11.08 -21.13
N GLY A 79 15.64 -11.88 -21.07
CA GLY A 79 15.72 -13.35 -21.07
C GLY A 79 15.78 -13.99 -19.69
N GLN A 80 15.99 -13.22 -18.63
CA GLN A 80 15.88 -13.66 -17.25
C GLN A 80 14.52 -13.36 -16.60
N HIS A 81 13.60 -12.79 -17.36
CA HIS A 81 12.22 -12.49 -16.96
C HIS A 81 11.24 -12.75 -18.11
N PRO A 82 9.97 -13.07 -17.81
CA PRO A 82 8.97 -13.37 -18.84
C PRO A 82 8.31 -12.13 -19.46
N PHE A 83 8.55 -10.94 -18.88
CA PHE A 83 7.81 -9.73 -19.22
C PHE A 83 8.23 -9.14 -20.58
N PRO A 84 7.29 -8.56 -21.34
CA PRO A 84 7.57 -7.98 -22.66
C PRO A 84 8.20 -6.59 -22.62
N THR A 85 8.58 -6.09 -21.43
CA THR A 85 9.16 -4.76 -21.22
C THR A 85 10.69 -4.79 -21.26
N PRO A 86 11.35 -3.76 -21.79
CA PRO A 86 12.82 -3.73 -21.90
C PRO A 86 13.53 -3.44 -20.58
N PHE A 87 12.85 -2.78 -19.64
CA PHE A 87 13.46 -2.41 -18.37
C PHE A 87 12.72 -3.07 -17.22
N VAL A 88 13.42 -3.96 -16.54
CA VAL A 88 12.90 -4.70 -15.37
C VAL A 88 13.87 -4.56 -14.23
N ARG A 89 13.35 -4.25 -13.05
CA ARG A 89 14.11 -4.27 -11.80
C ARG A 89 13.38 -5.13 -10.79
N ARG A 90 14.12 -5.86 -9.97
CA ARG A 90 13.60 -6.75 -8.95
C ARG A 90 14.25 -6.47 -7.60
N GLY A 91 13.47 -6.53 -6.55
CA GLY A 91 13.96 -6.47 -5.17
C GLY A 91 12.91 -6.95 -4.19
N PRO A 92 13.31 -7.36 -2.99
CA PRO A 92 12.36 -7.78 -1.97
C PRO A 92 11.67 -6.59 -1.34
N LEU A 93 10.36 -6.73 -1.10
CA LEU A 93 9.57 -5.81 -0.28
C LEU A 93 8.81 -6.57 0.81
N PRO A 94 8.60 -5.94 1.98
CA PRO A 94 7.70 -6.49 2.97
C PRO A 94 6.27 -6.43 2.45
N MET A 95 5.60 -7.57 2.49
CA MET A 95 4.21 -7.73 2.11
C MET A 95 3.40 -8.09 3.35
N PHE A 96 2.26 -7.42 3.50
CA PHE A 96 1.32 -7.66 4.58
C PHE A 96 0.14 -8.46 4.07
N ASN A 97 -0.02 -9.66 4.60
CA ASN A 97 -1.26 -10.42 4.48
C ASN A 97 -2.29 -9.79 5.43
N ILE A 98 -2.99 -8.76 4.99
CA ILE A 98 -3.80 -7.88 5.84
C ILE A 98 -4.83 -8.64 6.66
N THR A 99 -5.48 -9.65 6.06
CA THR A 99 -6.45 -10.50 6.75
C THR A 99 -5.80 -11.26 7.91
N GLU A 100 -4.64 -11.86 7.67
CA GLU A 100 -3.90 -12.61 8.70
C GLU A 100 -3.33 -11.69 9.77
N TYR A 101 -2.78 -10.56 9.34
CA TYR A 101 -2.23 -9.56 10.26
C TYR A 101 -3.32 -8.99 11.18
N GLY A 102 -4.48 -8.64 10.61
CA GLY A 102 -5.63 -8.18 11.38
C GLY A 102 -6.13 -9.22 12.38
N ARG A 103 -6.16 -10.51 11.97
CA ARG A 103 -6.55 -11.60 12.85
C ARG A 103 -5.58 -11.76 14.03
N VAL A 104 -4.27 -11.70 13.79
CA VAL A 104 -3.26 -11.75 14.85
C VAL A 104 -3.46 -10.61 15.84
N LEU A 105 -3.63 -9.38 15.36
CA LEU A 105 -3.81 -8.22 16.23
C LEU A 105 -5.09 -8.32 17.09
N ILE A 106 -6.20 -8.74 16.48
CA ILE A 106 -7.47 -8.91 17.20
C ILE A 106 -7.35 -10.02 18.25
N ASN A 107 -6.76 -11.16 17.89
CA ASN A 107 -6.57 -12.27 18.82
C ASN A 107 -5.68 -11.89 19.99
N ASP A 108 -4.56 -11.24 19.76
CA ASP A 108 -3.63 -10.76 20.81
C ASP A 108 -4.35 -9.78 21.75
N PHE A 109 -5.14 -8.86 21.19
CA PHE A 109 -5.93 -7.92 21.96
C PHE A 109 -6.95 -8.62 22.87
N LEU A 110 -7.71 -9.58 22.34
CA LEU A 110 -8.72 -10.32 23.09
C LEU A 110 -8.09 -11.23 24.15
N ILE A 111 -7.00 -11.93 23.83
CA ILE A 111 -6.23 -12.76 24.78
C ILE A 111 -5.66 -11.88 25.91
N GLY A 112 -5.23 -10.66 25.60
CA GLY A 112 -4.80 -9.66 26.58
C GLY A 112 -5.92 -9.10 27.46
N GLY A 113 -7.17 -9.57 27.30
CA GLY A 113 -8.34 -9.13 28.08
C GLY A 113 -9.06 -7.92 27.48
N GLY A 114 -8.72 -7.55 26.25
CA GLY A 114 -9.39 -6.48 25.50
C GLY A 114 -10.84 -6.85 25.18
N ARG A 115 -11.68 -5.83 24.99
CA ARG A 115 -13.08 -5.97 24.57
C ARG A 115 -13.33 -5.16 23.31
N ILE A 116 -14.13 -5.70 22.41
CA ILE A 116 -14.54 -5.03 21.16
C ILE A 116 -16.04 -4.81 21.22
N GLU A 117 -16.44 -3.55 21.06
CA GLU A 117 -17.83 -3.13 21.02
C GLU A 117 -18.06 -2.29 19.77
N THR A 118 -19.22 -2.42 19.15
CA THR A 118 -19.61 -1.56 18.02
C THR A 118 -20.40 -0.38 18.57
N VAL A 119 -19.83 0.81 18.44
CA VAL A 119 -20.46 2.06 18.89
C VAL A 119 -20.27 3.11 17.79
N GLU A 120 -21.29 3.93 17.58
CA GLU A 120 -21.23 5.07 16.67
C GLU A 120 -21.10 6.36 17.50
N PHE A 121 -20.11 7.18 17.18
CA PHE A 121 -19.86 8.48 17.80
C PHE A 121 -20.18 9.59 16.81
N HIS A 122 -21.03 10.54 17.23
CA HIS A 122 -21.45 11.67 16.38
C HIS A 122 -20.82 12.98 16.81
N THR A 123 -20.40 13.07 18.06
CA THR A 123 -19.84 14.28 18.66
C THR A 123 -18.66 13.99 19.58
N PRO A 124 -17.75 14.95 19.79
CA PRO A 124 -16.71 14.81 20.81
C PRO A 124 -17.25 14.56 22.23
N ALA A 125 -18.49 15.01 22.52
CA ALA A 125 -19.14 14.76 23.81
C ALA A 125 -19.44 13.27 24.04
N ASP A 126 -19.72 12.52 22.98
CA ASP A 126 -19.95 11.07 23.05
C ASP A 126 -18.66 10.35 23.51
N LEU A 127 -17.50 10.79 23.02
CA LEU A 127 -16.20 10.28 23.47
C LEU A 127 -15.91 10.68 24.92
N ALA A 128 -16.24 11.90 25.32
CA ALA A 128 -16.04 12.38 26.68
C ALA A 128 -16.95 11.66 27.70
N ALA A 129 -18.05 11.07 27.26
CA ALA A 129 -18.96 10.27 28.09
C ALA A 129 -18.45 8.86 28.37
N LEU A 130 -17.40 8.40 27.68
CA LEU A 130 -16.80 7.08 27.91
C LEU A 130 -16.20 6.98 29.32
N PRO A 131 -16.28 5.82 29.98
CA PRO A 131 -15.69 5.63 31.30
C PRO A 131 -14.15 5.57 31.29
N GLN A 132 -13.53 5.44 30.13
CA GLN A 132 -12.09 5.37 29.96
C GLN A 132 -11.44 6.75 30.13
N LYS A 133 -10.35 6.80 30.90
CA LYS A 133 -9.59 8.05 31.13
C LYS A 133 -8.71 8.46 29.96
N VAL A 134 -8.37 7.51 29.09
CA VAL A 134 -7.55 7.73 27.91
C VAL A 134 -8.31 7.13 26.73
N VAL A 135 -8.50 7.93 25.69
CA VAL A 135 -9.13 7.54 24.43
C VAL A 135 -8.14 7.85 23.32
N ILE A 136 -7.92 6.86 22.43
CA ILE A 136 -7.13 7.04 21.23
C ILE A 136 -8.09 7.01 20.05
N ASP A 137 -8.22 8.14 19.38
CA ASP A 137 -9.08 8.26 18.19
C ASP A 137 -8.35 7.70 16.97
N CYS A 138 -8.87 6.60 16.42
CA CYS A 138 -8.41 5.96 15.21
C CYS A 138 -9.53 5.86 14.17
N THR A 139 -10.48 6.79 14.15
CA THR A 139 -11.66 6.76 13.27
C THR A 139 -11.35 7.08 11.82
N GLY A 140 -10.07 7.32 11.49
CA GLY A 140 -9.64 7.58 10.12
C GLY A 140 -10.31 8.82 9.54
N TYR A 141 -10.89 8.71 8.34
CA TYR A 141 -11.58 9.83 7.70
C TYR A 141 -12.86 10.27 8.45
N GLY A 142 -13.45 9.39 9.25
CA GLY A 142 -14.59 9.71 10.13
C GLY A 142 -14.29 10.81 11.14
N ALA A 143 -13.00 10.99 11.53
CA ALA A 143 -12.57 12.07 12.40
C ALA A 143 -12.91 13.47 11.84
N ARG A 144 -12.96 13.63 10.51
CA ARG A 144 -13.35 14.90 9.88
C ARG A 144 -14.74 15.35 10.33
N ALA A 145 -15.72 14.46 10.29
CA ALA A 145 -17.08 14.76 10.74
C ALA A 145 -17.16 14.92 12.27
N LEU A 146 -16.50 14.01 13.01
CA LEU A 146 -16.52 13.98 14.47
C LEU A 146 -15.94 15.27 15.10
N TRP A 147 -14.80 15.73 14.58
CA TRP A 147 -14.09 16.91 15.12
C TRP A 147 -14.33 18.19 14.31
N LYS A 148 -15.08 18.13 13.21
CA LYS A 148 -15.22 19.21 12.23
C LYS A 148 -13.88 19.69 11.69
N ASP A 149 -12.98 18.73 11.47
CA ASP A 149 -11.61 18.99 11.02
C ASP A 149 -11.54 18.94 9.49
N GLU A 150 -11.64 20.10 8.85
CA GLU A 150 -11.55 20.26 7.40
C GLU A 150 -10.13 20.10 6.84
N THR A 151 -9.12 19.93 7.71
CA THR A 151 -7.73 19.67 7.26
C THR A 151 -7.52 18.23 6.80
N LEU A 152 -8.42 17.31 7.19
CA LEU A 152 -8.39 15.93 6.71
C LEU A 152 -8.88 15.85 5.28
N VAL A 153 -7.99 15.52 4.36
CA VAL A 153 -8.30 15.37 2.94
C VAL A 153 -8.42 13.89 2.59
N PRO A 154 -9.50 13.46 1.92
CA PRO A 154 -9.65 12.08 1.48
C PRO A 154 -8.63 11.76 0.39
N VAL A 155 -8.14 10.52 0.39
CA VAL A 155 -7.33 9.98 -0.70
C VAL A 155 -7.94 8.64 -1.08
N ARG A 156 -8.61 8.62 -2.23
CA ARG A 156 -9.28 7.41 -2.72
C ARG A 156 -8.25 6.40 -3.22
N GLY A 157 -8.36 5.15 -2.76
CA GLY A 157 -7.65 4.02 -3.32
C GLY A 157 -8.65 2.93 -3.72
N GLN A 158 -8.71 2.58 -5.00
CA GLN A 158 -9.56 1.52 -5.51
C GLN A 158 -8.76 0.27 -5.77
N LEU A 159 -9.28 -0.89 -5.36
CA LEU A 159 -8.67 -2.18 -5.55
C LEU A 159 -9.58 -3.08 -6.39
N ALA A 160 -9.01 -3.77 -7.37
CA ALA A 160 -9.60 -4.95 -7.95
C ALA A 160 -9.07 -6.18 -7.21
N TRP A 161 -9.96 -6.97 -6.63
CA TRP A 161 -9.60 -8.17 -5.90
C TRP A 161 -9.92 -9.39 -6.74
N LEU A 162 -8.88 -10.09 -7.18
CA LEU A 162 -9.00 -11.30 -7.98
C LEU A 162 -8.85 -12.53 -7.09
N ILE A 163 -9.32 -13.68 -7.59
CA ILE A 163 -9.14 -14.96 -6.92
C ILE A 163 -7.66 -15.25 -6.68
N PRO A 164 -7.29 -16.01 -5.63
CA PRO A 164 -5.92 -16.41 -5.37
C PRO A 164 -5.31 -17.14 -6.57
N GLN A 165 -4.06 -16.81 -6.89
CA GLN A 165 -3.26 -17.44 -7.93
C GLN A 165 -1.95 -17.90 -7.29
N PRO A 166 -1.87 -19.13 -6.76
CA PRO A 166 -0.73 -19.60 -5.98
C PRO A 166 0.60 -19.61 -6.73
N GLU A 167 0.55 -19.66 -8.07
CA GLU A 167 1.72 -19.58 -8.94
C GLU A 167 2.33 -18.18 -9.03
N VAL A 168 1.59 -17.13 -8.65
CA VAL A 168 2.06 -15.75 -8.61
C VAL A 168 2.59 -15.46 -7.20
N THR A 169 3.88 -15.64 -6.99
CA THR A 169 4.55 -15.48 -5.70
C THR A 169 5.31 -14.15 -5.57
N TYR A 170 5.00 -13.19 -6.42
CA TYR A 170 5.69 -11.90 -6.52
C TYR A 170 4.70 -10.77 -6.70
N GLY A 171 5.13 -9.56 -6.33
CA GLY A 171 4.42 -8.33 -6.68
C GLY A 171 4.94 -7.74 -7.99
N LEU A 172 4.17 -6.80 -8.56
CA LEU A 172 4.47 -6.19 -9.85
C LEU A 172 4.02 -4.73 -9.87
N TYR A 173 4.79 -3.87 -10.50
CA TYR A 173 4.41 -2.49 -10.78
C TYR A 173 4.69 -2.17 -12.25
N TYR A 174 3.66 -1.70 -12.97
CA TYR A 174 3.75 -1.35 -14.38
C TYR A 174 2.73 -0.28 -14.76
N ARG A 175 3.17 0.79 -15.40
CA ARG A 175 2.32 1.89 -15.90
C ARG A 175 1.33 2.44 -14.86
N GLY A 176 1.77 2.65 -13.65
CA GLY A 176 0.91 3.15 -12.58
C GLY A 176 -0.02 2.10 -11.97
N VAL A 177 0.10 0.84 -12.36
CA VAL A 177 -0.67 -0.27 -11.79
C VAL A 177 0.24 -1.11 -10.90
N GLY A 178 -0.14 -1.22 -9.63
CA GLY A 178 0.47 -2.12 -8.67
C GLY A 178 -0.27 -3.44 -8.57
N VAL A 179 0.47 -4.53 -8.42
CA VAL A 179 -0.08 -5.86 -8.13
C VAL A 179 0.60 -6.40 -6.88
N VAL A 180 -0.21 -6.87 -5.95
CA VAL A 180 0.25 -7.54 -4.73
C VAL A 180 -0.39 -8.93 -4.70
N SER A 181 0.46 -9.96 -4.73
CA SER A 181 0.00 -11.34 -4.54
C SER A 181 -0.08 -11.63 -3.05
N ARG A 182 -1.28 -11.91 -2.57
CA ARG A 182 -1.57 -12.27 -1.19
C ARG A 182 -2.20 -13.66 -1.16
N ARG A 183 -2.23 -14.28 0.02
CA ARG A 183 -2.82 -15.60 0.20
C ARG A 183 -4.33 -15.62 -0.04
N ASP A 184 -4.99 -14.50 0.25
CA ASP A 184 -6.44 -14.33 0.11
C ASP A 184 -6.87 -13.77 -1.26
N GLY A 185 -5.94 -13.44 -2.14
CA GLY A 185 -6.24 -12.97 -3.48
C GLY A 185 -5.12 -12.17 -4.12
N LEU A 186 -5.28 -11.92 -5.40
CA LEU A 186 -4.40 -11.03 -6.15
C LEU A 186 -5.02 -9.64 -6.17
N ILE A 187 -4.34 -8.69 -5.57
CA ILE A 187 -4.79 -7.30 -5.48
C ILE A 187 -4.19 -6.52 -6.63
N VAL A 188 -5.03 -5.88 -7.44
CA VAL A 188 -4.62 -4.99 -8.52
C VAL A 188 -5.13 -3.59 -8.20
N GLN A 189 -4.22 -2.63 -8.17
CA GLN A 189 -4.53 -1.25 -7.84
C GLN A 189 -4.02 -0.30 -8.92
N GLN A 190 -4.88 0.57 -9.43
CA GLN A 190 -4.46 1.75 -10.16
C GLN A 190 -3.91 2.76 -9.16
N SER A 191 -2.61 3.02 -9.22
CA SER A 191 -1.91 3.98 -8.36
C SER A 191 -1.60 5.28 -9.09
N GLY A 192 -1.98 5.37 -10.38
CA GLY A 192 -1.73 6.55 -11.21
C GLY A 192 -0.24 6.83 -11.45
N PRO A 193 0.06 8.00 -11.98
CA PRO A 193 1.43 8.39 -12.32
C PRO A 193 2.29 8.78 -11.10
N ASN A 194 1.66 9.07 -9.96
CA ASN A 194 2.33 9.53 -8.74
C ASN A 194 1.47 9.27 -7.50
N GLU A 195 2.03 9.53 -6.32
CA GLU A 195 1.40 9.33 -5.03
C GLU A 195 0.20 10.24 -4.74
N SER A 196 -0.03 11.25 -5.58
CA SER A 196 -1.19 12.16 -5.47
C SER A 196 -2.46 11.59 -6.09
N TYR A 197 -2.40 10.41 -6.72
CA TYR A 197 -3.57 9.80 -7.34
C TYR A 197 -4.66 9.52 -6.31
N GLY A 198 -5.87 9.99 -6.61
CA GLY A 198 -7.02 9.88 -5.69
C GLY A 198 -7.11 10.98 -4.63
N TYR A 199 -6.13 11.90 -4.54
CA TYR A 199 -6.16 13.01 -3.59
C TYR A 199 -7.37 13.92 -3.82
N GLY A 200 -8.10 14.23 -2.75
CA GLY A 200 -9.32 15.05 -2.78
C GLY A 200 -10.55 14.32 -3.30
N ILE A 201 -10.48 13.06 -3.65
CA ILE A 201 -11.63 12.27 -4.09
C ILE A 201 -12.25 11.58 -2.88
N ASP A 202 -13.47 11.95 -2.53
CA ASP A 202 -14.22 11.45 -1.36
C ASP A 202 -15.32 10.43 -1.71
N THR A 203 -15.51 10.13 -3.00
CA THR A 203 -16.51 9.12 -3.40
C THR A 203 -16.02 7.71 -3.07
N GLU A 204 -16.89 6.94 -2.43
CA GLU A 204 -16.69 5.51 -2.13
C GLU A 204 -17.31 4.60 -3.20
N THR A 205 -17.96 5.17 -4.21
CA THR A 205 -18.56 4.40 -5.31
C THR A 205 -17.45 3.75 -6.15
N PRO A 206 -17.43 2.40 -6.29
CA PRO A 206 -16.46 1.74 -7.13
C PRO A 206 -16.58 2.15 -8.61
N ASP A 207 -15.46 2.44 -9.23
CA ASP A 207 -15.36 2.63 -10.68
C ASP A 207 -14.90 1.32 -11.33
N ARG A 208 -15.88 0.61 -11.89
CA ARG A 208 -15.62 -0.67 -12.53
C ARG A 208 -14.72 -0.54 -13.77
N ALA A 209 -14.88 0.53 -14.54
CA ALA A 209 -14.08 0.72 -15.75
C ALA A 209 -12.60 0.93 -15.42
N GLU A 210 -12.30 1.72 -14.39
CA GLU A 210 -10.95 1.91 -13.87
C GLU A 210 -10.34 0.59 -13.39
N ALA A 211 -11.10 -0.21 -12.63
CA ALA A 211 -10.66 -1.50 -12.13
C ALA A 211 -10.36 -2.48 -13.27
N GLU A 212 -11.24 -2.58 -14.27
CA GLU A 212 -11.06 -3.43 -15.45
C GLU A 212 -9.85 -2.99 -16.28
N GLU A 213 -9.62 -1.69 -16.48
CA GLU A 213 -8.45 -1.21 -17.21
C GLU A 213 -7.13 -1.50 -16.45
N ALA A 214 -7.13 -1.37 -15.14
CA ALA A 214 -5.97 -1.76 -14.33
C ALA A 214 -5.65 -3.25 -14.50
N VAL A 215 -6.65 -4.12 -14.38
CA VAL A 215 -6.48 -5.56 -14.58
C VAL A 215 -6.02 -5.86 -16.01
N ASN A 216 -6.63 -5.24 -17.03
CA ASN A 216 -6.25 -5.43 -18.43
C ASN A 216 -4.83 -4.95 -18.73
N THR A 217 -4.38 -3.86 -18.09
CA THR A 217 -3.00 -3.37 -18.24
C THR A 217 -1.98 -4.42 -17.81
N ILE A 218 -2.25 -5.12 -16.73
CA ILE A 218 -1.39 -6.22 -16.25
C ILE A 218 -1.56 -7.48 -17.10
N ALA A 219 -2.79 -7.84 -17.47
CA ALA A 219 -3.05 -9.04 -18.28
C ALA A 219 -2.31 -9.00 -19.63
N ARG A 220 -2.18 -7.84 -20.25
CA ARG A 220 -1.41 -7.64 -21.50
C ARG A 220 0.07 -8.03 -21.38
N LEU A 221 0.66 -8.02 -20.19
CA LEU A 221 2.04 -8.47 -19.97
C LEU A 221 2.20 -9.98 -20.18
N TYR A 222 1.12 -10.74 -20.04
CA TYR A 222 1.09 -12.21 -20.14
C TYR A 222 0.42 -12.71 -21.41
N ALA A 223 -0.09 -11.80 -22.25
CA ALA A 223 -0.67 -12.17 -23.53
C ALA A 223 0.40 -12.83 -24.41
N PRO A 224 0.05 -13.92 -25.14
CA PRO A 224 0.95 -14.54 -26.11
C PRO A 224 1.45 -13.49 -27.11
N ARG A 225 2.77 -13.40 -27.30
CA ARG A 225 3.32 -12.54 -28.34
C ARG A 225 2.94 -13.13 -29.70
N GLU A 226 2.27 -12.35 -30.54
CA GLU A 226 2.16 -12.72 -31.95
C GLU A 226 3.57 -12.86 -32.53
N PRO A 227 3.86 -13.94 -33.27
CA PRO A 227 5.15 -14.08 -33.92
C PRO A 227 5.38 -12.85 -34.81
N ARG A 228 6.49 -12.16 -34.61
CA ARG A 228 6.89 -11.05 -35.51
C ARG A 228 6.89 -11.64 -36.93
N ARG A 229 6.01 -11.12 -37.76
CA ARG A 229 6.10 -11.40 -39.21
C ARG A 229 7.45 -10.88 -39.67
N ALA A 230 8.27 -11.80 -40.16
CA ALA A 230 9.57 -11.51 -40.76
C ALA A 230 9.41 -10.70 -42.05
#